data_9304b93731312beac30253d96ada6405
#
_entry.id   9304b93731312beac30253d96ada6405
#
_cell.length_a   1.000
_cell.length_b   1.000
_cell.length_c   1.000
_cell.angle_alpha   90.00
_cell.angle_beta   90.00
_cell.angle_gamma   90.00
#
_symmetry.space_group_name_H-M   'P 1'
#
loop_
_entity.id
_entity.type
_entity.pdbx_description
1 polymer ?
#
loop_
_entity_poly.entity_id
_entity_poly.type
_entity_poly.pdbx_seq_one_letter_code
_entity_poly.pdbx_strand_id
1 'polypeptide(L)'
;MASKVYFSDLRADVHENLQQKLTRLMKTAGMGDIDFRDKFVAIKLHFGEPGNLAFLRPNWARTVADFVKERGGKPFLTDCNTLYVGGRKNALDHMDSAMLNGFNPMTTGCQIIIGDGLKGSDEVEVPVVGGEYVKNAKIGRAVMDADVFISLTHFKGHEEAGFGGCLKNIGMGCGSRAGKMEQHNAGKPHVAQKYCIGCGQCRKICAHGAPIIENGKAHIDHDKCVGCGRCIAVCPKDAVRIDWDESTTNLNCKIAEYTKAVVDGRPCFHISLVIDVSPNCDCRPENDMAIVPNVGMFASFDPVALDMACVDAVNAQTPLRGSAADDEHAKAHVHDHFQRLHPDTNWRSCLEHGEKIGIGTRDYELIKI
;
A
#
# COMPACT_ATOMS: atom_id res chain seq x y z
N MET A 1 1.43 -26.44 -3.84
CA MET A 1 1.86 -26.80 -2.46
C MET A 1 1.55 -25.60 -1.59
N ALA A 2 1.01 -25.83 -0.39
CA ALA A 2 0.72 -24.75 0.55
C ALA A 2 1.98 -23.95 0.91
N SER A 3 1.89 -22.64 0.93
CA SER A 3 2.97 -21.76 1.34
C SER A 3 3.03 -21.62 2.86
N LYS A 4 4.23 -21.50 3.43
CA LYS A 4 4.39 -21.30 4.87
C LYS A 4 4.10 -19.86 5.25
N VAL A 5 3.20 -19.67 6.21
CA VAL A 5 2.93 -18.38 6.86
C VAL A 5 3.25 -18.53 8.34
N TYR A 6 4.16 -17.71 8.83
CA TYR A 6 4.56 -17.72 10.24
C TYR A 6 3.75 -16.70 11.03
N PHE A 7 3.33 -17.08 12.22
CA PHE A 7 2.49 -16.26 13.08
C PHE A 7 3.08 -16.13 14.49
N SER A 8 3.08 -14.94 15.03
CA SER A 8 3.36 -14.64 16.42
C SER A 8 2.25 -13.75 17.00
N ASP A 9 1.70 -14.18 18.13
CA ASP A 9 0.72 -13.37 18.86
C ASP A 9 1.36 -12.11 19.51
N LEU A 10 0.55 -11.26 20.14
CA LEU A 10 0.98 -10.03 20.80
C LEU A 10 1.15 -10.18 22.34
N ARG A 11 1.11 -11.38 22.86
CA ARG A 11 1.41 -11.60 24.28
C ARG A 11 2.91 -11.44 24.50
N ALA A 12 3.29 -10.56 25.39
CA ALA A 12 4.67 -10.28 25.78
C ALA A 12 4.84 -10.48 27.28
N ASP A 13 6.06 -10.73 27.70
CA ASP A 13 6.43 -10.86 29.11
C ASP A 13 7.73 -10.12 29.43
N VAL A 14 8.30 -10.35 30.62
CA VAL A 14 9.53 -9.69 31.05
C VAL A 14 10.78 -10.15 30.30
N HIS A 15 10.71 -11.27 29.57
CA HIS A 15 11.83 -11.86 28.83
C HIS A 15 11.81 -11.52 27.35
N GLU A 16 10.61 -11.30 26.76
CA GLU A 16 10.48 -11.02 25.34
C GLU A 16 9.38 -9.97 25.07
N ASN A 17 9.79 -8.79 24.62
CA ASN A 17 8.88 -7.73 24.20
C ASN A 17 8.43 -7.92 22.72
N LEU A 18 7.46 -7.12 22.26
CA LEU A 18 6.89 -7.25 20.91
C LEU A 18 7.90 -7.03 19.79
N GLN A 19 8.89 -6.16 19.95
CA GLN A 19 9.93 -5.95 18.93
C GLN A 19 10.87 -7.15 18.84
N GLN A 20 11.20 -7.78 19.98
CA GLN A 20 11.97 -9.02 20.00
C GLN A 20 11.17 -10.18 19.39
N LYS A 21 9.86 -10.26 19.63
CA LYS A 21 8.97 -11.23 18.96
C LYS A 21 8.96 -11.04 17.45
N LEU A 22 8.88 -9.77 16.96
CA LEU A 22 8.98 -9.50 15.53
C LEU A 22 10.35 -9.94 14.97
N THR A 23 11.43 -9.68 15.69
CA THR A 23 12.77 -10.15 15.29
C THR A 23 12.85 -11.67 15.23
N ARG A 24 12.27 -12.37 16.21
CA ARG A 24 12.18 -13.84 16.21
C ARG A 24 11.33 -14.35 15.04
N LEU A 25 10.19 -13.71 14.77
CA LEU A 25 9.33 -14.03 13.63
C LEU A 25 10.10 -13.94 12.30
N MET A 26 10.79 -12.82 12.06
CA MET A 26 11.60 -12.64 10.85
C MET A 26 12.70 -13.70 10.71
N LYS A 27 13.40 -14.06 11.80
CA LYS A 27 14.42 -15.10 11.81
C LYS A 27 13.83 -16.46 11.50
N THR A 28 12.75 -16.84 12.20
CA THR A 28 12.12 -18.17 12.06
C THR A 28 11.48 -18.35 10.69
N ALA A 29 10.94 -17.28 10.12
CA ALA A 29 10.35 -17.28 8.77
C ALA A 29 11.39 -17.27 7.64
N GLY A 30 12.70 -17.24 7.96
CA GLY A 30 13.78 -17.35 6.97
C GLY A 30 14.21 -16.01 6.34
N MET A 31 13.75 -14.85 6.84
CA MET A 31 14.20 -13.57 6.32
C MET A 31 15.73 -13.40 6.43
N GLY A 32 16.34 -14.04 7.43
CA GLY A 32 17.78 -14.03 7.64
C GLY A 32 18.61 -14.73 6.56
N ASP A 33 17.99 -15.54 5.71
CA ASP A 33 18.65 -16.28 4.62
C ASP A 33 18.83 -15.42 3.37
N ILE A 34 18.20 -14.24 3.33
CA ILE A 34 18.41 -13.25 2.28
C ILE A 34 19.80 -12.62 2.46
N ASP A 35 20.60 -12.61 1.39
CA ASP A 35 21.86 -11.87 1.39
C ASP A 35 21.63 -10.36 1.32
N PHE A 36 21.82 -9.69 2.45
CA PHE A 36 21.68 -8.24 2.59
C PHE A 36 22.99 -7.45 2.41
N ARG A 37 24.14 -8.16 2.41
CA ARG A 37 25.45 -7.49 2.47
C ARG A 37 25.64 -6.50 1.33
N ASP A 38 25.88 -5.24 1.69
CA ASP A 38 26.10 -4.09 0.80
C ASP A 38 24.90 -3.74 -0.12
N LYS A 39 23.74 -4.38 0.06
CA LYS A 39 22.56 -4.19 -0.78
C LYS A 39 21.67 -3.07 -0.29
N PHE A 40 21.07 -2.34 -1.23
CA PHE A 40 19.98 -1.42 -0.95
C PHE A 40 18.68 -2.22 -0.70
N VAL A 41 18.03 -1.92 0.41
CA VAL A 41 16.82 -2.65 0.85
C VAL A 41 15.66 -1.68 1.01
N ALA A 42 14.69 -1.77 0.12
CA ALA A 42 13.46 -1.00 0.22
C ALA A 42 12.51 -1.64 1.24
N ILE A 43 12.19 -0.93 2.31
CA ILE A 43 11.14 -1.31 3.26
C ILE A 43 9.90 -0.48 2.92
N LYS A 44 8.93 -1.11 2.26
CA LYS A 44 7.69 -0.46 1.84
C LYS A 44 6.66 -0.51 2.96
N LEU A 45 6.19 0.65 3.37
CA LEU A 45 5.07 0.77 4.30
C LEU A 45 4.23 2.01 3.96
N HIS A 46 3.09 2.15 4.61
CA HIS A 46 2.24 3.34 4.55
C HIS A 46 2.55 4.25 5.73
N PHE A 47 2.86 5.53 5.49
CA PHE A 47 3.23 6.47 6.56
C PHE A 47 2.02 7.06 7.32
N GLY A 48 0.79 6.74 6.90
CA GLY A 48 -0.43 7.35 7.43
C GLY A 48 -0.73 8.71 6.78
N GLU A 49 -2.01 9.02 6.57
CA GLU A 49 -2.45 10.37 6.23
C GLU A 49 -2.47 11.21 7.50
N PRO A 50 -2.12 12.52 7.47
CA PRO A 50 -2.23 13.38 8.64
C PRO A 50 -3.63 13.37 9.25
N GLY A 51 -3.71 13.07 10.55
CA GLY A 51 -4.96 12.88 11.29
C GLY A 51 -5.35 11.42 11.53
N ASN A 52 -4.85 10.47 10.74
CA ASN A 52 -4.99 9.04 10.99
C ASN A 52 -4.06 8.61 12.12
N LEU A 53 -4.53 7.78 13.05
CA LEU A 53 -3.73 7.25 14.17
C LEU A 53 -3.67 5.71 14.19
N ALA A 54 -4.30 5.04 13.23
CA ALA A 54 -4.29 3.58 13.14
C ALA A 54 -3.08 3.02 12.37
N PHE A 55 -2.29 3.86 11.69
CA PHE A 55 -1.11 3.44 10.94
C PHE A 55 -0.06 2.76 11.85
N LEU A 56 0.83 1.97 11.26
CA LEU A 56 1.90 1.29 12.00
C LEU A 56 2.85 2.28 12.69
N ARG A 57 3.13 2.05 13.96
CA ARG A 57 4.09 2.87 14.73
C ARG A 57 5.50 2.75 14.12
N PRO A 58 6.29 3.85 14.12
CA PRO A 58 7.67 3.85 13.60
C PRO A 58 8.59 2.78 14.22
N ASN A 59 8.30 2.35 15.45
CA ASN A 59 9.03 1.30 16.15
C ASN A 59 9.06 -0.04 15.41
N TRP A 60 7.98 -0.39 14.70
CA TRP A 60 7.93 -1.59 13.89
C TRP A 60 8.90 -1.50 12.71
N ALA A 61 8.88 -0.35 12.00
CA ALA A 61 9.81 -0.07 10.92
C ALA A 61 11.28 -0.08 11.41
N ARG A 62 11.54 0.48 12.60
CA ARG A 62 12.85 0.44 13.24
C ARG A 62 13.35 -0.99 13.43
N THR A 63 12.52 -1.88 13.94
CA THR A 63 12.89 -3.28 14.18
C THR A 63 13.30 -3.97 12.87
N VAL A 64 12.56 -3.73 11.77
CA VAL A 64 12.89 -4.28 10.45
C VAL A 64 14.19 -3.68 9.90
N ALA A 65 14.36 -2.36 10.02
CA ALA A 65 15.56 -1.67 9.55
C ALA A 65 16.83 -2.13 10.31
N ASP A 66 16.75 -2.29 11.63
CA ASP A 66 17.87 -2.77 12.44
C ASP A 66 18.22 -4.22 12.10
N PHE A 67 17.23 -5.09 11.85
CA PHE A 67 17.44 -6.45 11.40
C PHE A 67 18.23 -6.53 10.08
N VAL A 68 17.91 -5.65 9.13
CA VAL A 68 18.63 -5.54 7.84
C VAL A 68 20.05 -5.02 8.04
N LYS A 69 20.23 -3.96 8.85
CA LYS A 69 21.55 -3.37 9.13
C LYS A 69 22.50 -4.33 9.83
N GLU A 70 22.03 -5.09 10.81
CA GLU A 70 22.80 -6.11 11.49
C GLU A 70 23.38 -7.16 10.53
N ARG A 71 22.82 -7.28 9.32
CA ARG A 71 23.24 -8.19 8.24
C ARG A 71 23.99 -7.48 7.11
N GLY A 72 24.42 -6.22 7.36
CA GLY A 72 25.20 -5.44 6.41
C GLY A 72 24.41 -4.78 5.28
N GLY A 73 23.06 -4.78 5.35
CA GLY A 73 22.20 -4.13 4.37
C GLY A 73 22.06 -2.63 4.60
N LYS A 74 21.63 -1.93 3.56
CA LYS A 74 21.40 -0.47 3.54
C LYS A 74 19.89 -0.19 3.39
N PRO A 75 19.10 -0.27 4.50
CA PRO A 75 17.67 -0.09 4.42
C PRO A 75 17.27 1.37 4.25
N PHE A 76 16.16 1.58 3.56
CA PHE A 76 15.42 2.83 3.54
C PHE A 76 13.91 2.54 3.57
N LEU A 77 13.15 3.43 4.19
CA LEU A 77 11.68 3.38 4.16
C LEU A 77 11.18 4.06 2.90
N THR A 78 10.13 3.52 2.29
CA THR A 78 9.58 4.08 1.06
C THR A 78 8.07 3.94 0.97
N ASP A 79 7.46 4.87 0.28
CA ASP A 79 6.11 4.88 -0.28
C ASP A 79 6.13 5.75 -1.53
N CYS A 80 5.12 5.66 -2.41
CA CYS A 80 4.96 6.56 -3.55
C CYS A 80 3.83 7.56 -3.30
N ASN A 81 3.94 8.73 -3.96
CA ASN A 81 2.98 9.81 -3.83
C ASN A 81 1.56 9.38 -4.19
N THR A 82 0.59 10.03 -3.54
CA THR A 82 -0.82 9.73 -3.76
C THR A 82 -1.39 10.42 -4.99
N LEU A 83 -2.52 9.91 -5.45
CA LEU A 83 -3.27 10.45 -6.56
C LEU A 83 -4.39 11.40 -6.11
N TYR A 84 -4.90 11.19 -4.89
CA TYR A 84 -5.94 12.02 -4.29
C TYR A 84 -5.38 13.29 -3.62
N VAL A 85 -6.29 14.20 -3.32
CA VAL A 85 -6.02 15.41 -2.54
C VAL A 85 -5.77 15.03 -1.09
N GLY A 86 -4.56 15.34 -0.58
CA GLY A 86 -4.15 15.00 0.79
C GLY A 86 -2.74 15.46 1.08
N GLY A 87 -2.23 15.05 2.23
CA GLY A 87 -0.90 15.42 2.72
C GLY A 87 0.25 14.69 2.02
N ARG A 88 0.00 13.80 1.05
CA ARG A 88 1.04 12.96 0.44
C ARG A 88 1.07 13.04 -1.08
N LYS A 89 0.60 14.14 -1.67
CA LYS A 89 0.51 14.32 -3.13
C LYS A 89 1.81 14.68 -3.85
N ASN A 90 2.86 15.06 -3.15
CA ASN A 90 4.22 15.28 -3.65
C ASN A 90 5.22 14.92 -2.55
N ALA A 91 6.50 14.76 -2.90
CA ALA A 91 7.48 14.24 -1.96
C ALA A 91 7.69 15.12 -0.72
N LEU A 92 7.57 16.44 -0.82
CA LEU A 92 7.76 17.32 0.33
C LEU A 92 6.60 17.17 1.32
N ASP A 93 5.36 17.32 0.86
CA ASP A 93 4.18 17.11 1.69
C ASP A 93 4.13 15.67 2.26
N HIS A 94 4.58 14.68 1.45
CA HIS A 94 4.63 13.30 1.87
C HIS A 94 5.67 13.05 2.98
N MET A 95 6.84 13.68 2.88
CA MET A 95 7.86 13.65 3.93
C MET A 95 7.38 14.36 5.19
N ASP A 96 6.70 15.51 5.05
CA ASP A 96 6.13 16.23 6.20
C ASP A 96 5.06 15.36 6.89
N SER A 97 4.20 14.68 6.13
CA SER A 97 3.22 13.73 6.68
C SER A 97 3.89 12.57 7.42
N ALA A 98 4.96 12.00 6.86
CA ALA A 98 5.73 10.96 7.51
C ALA A 98 6.35 11.45 8.83
N MET A 99 6.93 12.65 8.84
CA MET A 99 7.53 13.25 10.03
C MET A 99 6.49 13.56 11.11
N LEU A 100 5.32 14.09 10.74
CA LEU A 100 4.20 14.32 11.66
C LEU A 100 3.73 13.04 12.33
N ASN A 101 3.75 11.94 11.60
CA ASN A 101 3.40 10.59 12.08
C ASN A 101 4.58 9.87 12.77
N GLY A 102 5.68 10.58 13.01
CA GLY A 102 6.83 10.11 13.79
C GLY A 102 7.86 9.31 12.97
N PHE A 103 7.70 9.16 11.66
CA PHE A 103 8.70 8.51 10.81
C PHE A 103 9.80 9.50 10.41
N ASN A 104 10.99 9.28 10.91
CA ASN A 104 12.19 10.01 10.55
C ASN A 104 13.43 9.16 10.88
N PRO A 105 14.64 9.53 10.42
CA PRO A 105 15.84 8.72 10.63
C PRO A 105 16.21 8.48 12.09
N MET A 106 15.81 9.36 13.01
CA MET A 106 16.08 9.19 14.45
C MET A 106 15.18 8.10 15.07
N THR A 107 13.92 8.06 14.67
CA THR A 107 12.94 7.08 15.20
C THR A 107 13.06 5.73 14.50
N THR A 108 13.24 5.72 13.19
CA THR A 108 13.22 4.50 12.36
C THR A 108 14.61 3.93 12.08
N GLY A 109 15.66 4.68 12.39
CA GLY A 109 17.04 4.24 12.20
C GLY A 109 17.51 4.21 10.75
N CYS A 110 16.71 4.59 9.75
CA CYS A 110 17.09 4.65 8.35
C CYS A 110 16.42 5.84 7.64
N GLN A 111 16.91 6.15 6.44
CA GLN A 111 16.38 7.26 5.64
C GLN A 111 15.01 6.94 5.06
N ILE A 112 14.28 7.98 4.67
CA ILE A 112 13.03 7.88 3.92
C ILE A 112 13.29 8.39 2.51
N ILE A 113 12.87 7.63 1.51
CA ILE A 113 12.95 7.99 0.10
C ILE A 113 11.56 7.82 -0.52
N ILE A 114 11.00 8.90 -1.04
CA ILE A 114 9.73 8.82 -1.77
C ILE A 114 9.99 8.20 -3.14
N GLY A 115 9.42 7.02 -3.37
CA GLY A 115 9.80 6.09 -4.42
C GLY A 115 9.64 6.62 -5.85
N ASP A 116 8.68 7.50 -6.10
CA ASP A 116 8.34 8.09 -7.40
C ASP A 116 8.76 9.57 -7.53
N GLY A 117 9.70 10.01 -6.67
CA GLY A 117 10.34 11.33 -6.73
C GLY A 117 9.43 12.50 -6.38
N LEU A 118 9.93 13.73 -6.65
CA LEU A 118 9.32 14.96 -6.17
C LEU A 118 7.85 15.13 -6.57
N LYS A 119 7.47 14.74 -7.78
CA LYS A 119 6.15 14.98 -8.36
C LYS A 119 5.38 13.69 -8.69
N GLY A 120 5.84 12.55 -8.20
CA GLY A 120 5.21 11.27 -8.48
C GLY A 120 5.39 10.74 -9.91
N SER A 121 6.43 11.19 -10.59
CA SER A 121 6.70 10.89 -12.01
C SER A 121 8.10 10.34 -12.27
N ASP A 122 8.88 10.04 -11.24
CA ASP A 122 10.13 9.30 -11.37
C ASP A 122 9.80 7.81 -11.29
N GLU A 123 9.65 7.20 -12.47
CA GLU A 123 9.12 5.86 -12.63
C GLU A 123 9.92 5.02 -13.61
N VAL A 124 9.74 3.73 -13.52
CA VAL A 124 10.20 2.75 -14.49
C VAL A 124 9.01 1.90 -14.93
N GLU A 125 8.94 1.60 -16.21
CA GLU A 125 7.97 0.65 -16.76
C GLU A 125 8.52 -0.77 -16.63
N VAL A 126 7.76 -1.63 -15.96
CA VAL A 126 8.11 -3.03 -15.73
C VAL A 126 7.10 -3.92 -16.44
N PRO A 127 7.51 -4.78 -17.38
CA PRO A 127 6.62 -5.73 -18.04
C PRO A 127 5.96 -6.68 -17.04
N VAL A 128 4.65 -6.88 -17.18
CA VAL A 128 3.89 -7.84 -16.36
C VAL A 128 3.68 -9.11 -17.17
N VAL A 129 4.54 -10.08 -16.95
CA VAL A 129 4.45 -11.37 -17.67
C VAL A 129 3.21 -12.14 -17.18
N GLY A 130 2.30 -12.44 -18.11
CA GLY A 130 1.03 -13.08 -17.81
C GLY A 130 -0.05 -12.15 -17.29
N GLY A 131 0.18 -10.82 -17.30
CA GLY A 131 -0.83 -9.82 -16.97
C GLY A 131 -1.96 -9.77 -18.00
N GLU A 132 -3.17 -9.55 -17.54
CA GLU A 132 -4.39 -9.47 -18.34
C GLU A 132 -4.90 -8.03 -18.48
N TYR A 133 -4.63 -7.20 -17.47
CA TYR A 133 -5.11 -5.82 -17.34
C TYR A 133 -4.00 -4.80 -17.56
N VAL A 134 -2.76 -5.15 -17.22
CA VAL A 134 -1.59 -4.25 -17.26
C VAL A 134 -0.50 -4.91 -18.09
N LYS A 135 -0.05 -4.23 -19.14
CA LYS A 135 1.06 -4.70 -19.97
C LYS A 135 2.41 -4.33 -19.35
N ASN A 136 2.56 -3.08 -18.96
CA ASN A 136 3.75 -2.55 -18.31
C ASN A 136 3.32 -1.74 -17.08
N ALA A 137 3.66 -2.21 -15.89
CA ALA A 137 3.38 -1.49 -14.65
C ALA A 137 4.35 -0.31 -14.47
N LYS A 138 3.83 0.84 -14.07
CA LYS A 138 4.60 2.06 -13.82
C LYS A 138 4.93 2.14 -12.33
N ILE A 139 6.12 1.74 -11.97
CA ILE A 139 6.59 1.62 -10.58
C ILE A 139 7.54 2.76 -10.24
N GLY A 140 7.47 3.27 -9.01
CA GLY A 140 8.42 4.28 -8.51
C GLY A 140 9.87 3.79 -8.63
N ARG A 141 10.73 4.60 -9.23
CA ARG A 141 12.11 4.21 -9.57
C ARG A 141 12.91 3.73 -8.37
N ALA A 142 12.89 4.46 -7.26
CA ALA A 142 13.69 4.06 -6.08
C ALA A 142 13.26 2.70 -5.50
N VAL A 143 12.01 2.28 -5.71
CA VAL A 143 11.54 0.94 -5.33
C VAL A 143 12.23 -0.12 -6.19
N MET A 144 12.37 0.12 -7.49
CA MET A 144 12.96 -0.83 -8.43
C MET A 144 14.48 -0.82 -8.44
N ASP A 145 15.11 0.30 -8.05
CA ASP A 145 16.57 0.41 -7.90
C ASP A 145 17.09 -0.34 -6.64
N ALA A 146 16.22 -0.74 -5.72
CA ALA A 146 16.61 -1.53 -4.57
C ALA A 146 16.88 -3.00 -4.95
N ASP A 147 17.93 -3.58 -4.37
CA ASP A 147 18.32 -4.98 -4.60
C ASP A 147 17.38 -5.97 -3.91
N VAL A 148 16.84 -5.60 -2.74
CA VAL A 148 15.94 -6.40 -1.92
C VAL A 148 14.71 -5.58 -1.59
N PHE A 149 13.56 -6.23 -1.61
CA PHE A 149 12.29 -5.59 -1.28
C PHE A 149 11.62 -6.24 -0.06
N ILE A 150 11.21 -5.44 0.91
CA ILE A 150 10.47 -5.88 2.10
C ILE A 150 9.16 -5.09 2.16
N SER A 151 8.02 -5.76 2.26
CA SER A 151 6.77 -5.11 2.61
C SER A 151 6.53 -5.21 4.12
N LEU A 152 6.29 -4.06 4.76
CA LEU A 152 5.81 -3.97 6.13
C LEU A 152 4.40 -3.40 6.09
N THR A 153 3.42 -4.24 6.34
CA THR A 153 2.01 -3.96 6.05
C THR A 153 1.20 -3.80 7.32
N HIS A 154 0.46 -2.72 7.43
CA HIS A 154 -0.71 -2.61 8.30
C HIS A 154 -1.89 -3.28 7.59
N PHE A 155 -2.43 -4.34 8.18
CA PHE A 155 -3.58 -5.05 7.65
C PHE A 155 -4.89 -4.44 8.19
N LYS A 156 -5.79 -3.98 7.32
CA LYS A 156 -7.01 -3.24 7.67
C LYS A 156 -8.08 -3.34 6.59
N GLY A 157 -9.28 -2.81 6.84
CA GLY A 157 -10.31 -2.63 5.84
C GLY A 157 -9.92 -1.64 4.74
N HIS A 158 -10.67 -1.67 3.63
CA HIS A 158 -10.51 -0.73 2.53
C HIS A 158 -11.77 -0.61 1.70
N GLU A 159 -12.23 0.62 1.50
CA GLU A 159 -13.50 0.97 0.87
C GLU A 159 -13.66 0.56 -0.59
N GLU A 160 -12.57 0.38 -1.35
CA GLU A 160 -12.62 -0.03 -2.77
C GLU A 160 -12.09 -1.43 -3.00
N ALA A 161 -11.11 -1.87 -2.21
CA ALA A 161 -10.48 -3.18 -2.38
C ALA A 161 -11.05 -4.27 -1.44
N GLY A 162 -11.91 -3.88 -0.48
CA GLY A 162 -12.42 -4.71 0.61
C GLY A 162 -11.49 -4.72 1.80
N PHE A 163 -10.21 -5.04 1.62
CA PHE A 163 -9.15 -4.87 2.61
C PHE A 163 -7.86 -4.32 2.00
N GLY A 164 -7.02 -3.76 2.85
CA GLY A 164 -5.68 -3.31 2.51
C GLY A 164 -4.63 -4.19 3.18
N GLY A 165 -4.15 -5.20 2.47
CA GLY A 165 -3.11 -6.13 2.89
C GLY A 165 -1.78 -5.92 2.17
N CYS A 166 -0.97 -6.97 2.14
CA CYS A 166 0.36 -7.01 1.54
C CYS A 166 0.30 -6.69 0.04
N LEU A 167 -0.58 -7.36 -0.73
CA LEU A 167 -0.72 -7.12 -2.17
C LEU A 167 -1.05 -5.66 -2.47
N LYS A 168 -1.99 -5.07 -1.72
CA LYS A 168 -2.32 -3.66 -1.89
C LYS A 168 -1.19 -2.72 -1.48
N ASN A 169 -0.52 -3.00 -0.37
CA ASN A 169 0.64 -2.23 0.08
C ASN A 169 1.74 -2.20 -0.97
N ILE A 170 1.95 -3.31 -1.68
CA ILE A 170 2.92 -3.41 -2.76
C ILE A 170 2.37 -2.79 -4.05
N GLY A 171 1.31 -3.35 -4.62
CA GLY A 171 0.83 -3.03 -5.96
C GLY A 171 0.38 -1.57 -6.09
N MET A 172 -0.54 -1.13 -5.22
CA MET A 172 -0.97 0.27 -5.21
C MET A 172 0.11 1.18 -4.65
N GLY A 173 0.77 0.75 -3.56
CA GLY A 173 1.71 1.59 -2.84
C GLY A 173 2.99 1.90 -3.63
N CYS A 174 3.54 0.95 -4.39
CA CYS A 174 4.74 1.14 -5.20
C CYS A 174 4.45 1.73 -6.60
N GLY A 175 3.20 1.74 -7.05
CA GLY A 175 2.82 2.42 -8.29
C GLY A 175 3.16 3.91 -8.24
N SER A 176 3.77 4.42 -9.31
CA SER A 176 3.92 5.85 -9.51
C SER A 176 2.54 6.53 -9.60
N ARG A 177 2.51 7.84 -9.70
CA ARG A 177 1.24 8.56 -9.94
C ARG A 177 0.52 8.07 -11.19
N ALA A 178 1.26 7.87 -12.30
CA ALA A 178 0.69 7.31 -13.52
C ALA A 178 0.24 5.86 -13.32
N GLY A 179 0.98 5.08 -12.54
CA GLY A 179 0.62 3.72 -12.19
C GLY A 179 -0.65 3.65 -11.33
N LYS A 180 -0.77 4.53 -10.33
CA LYS A 180 -2.00 4.63 -9.54
C LYS A 180 -3.20 5.07 -10.39
N MET A 181 -2.98 5.97 -11.37
CA MET A 181 -4.00 6.37 -12.33
C MET A 181 -4.51 5.16 -13.15
N GLU A 182 -3.60 4.35 -13.66
CA GLU A 182 -3.94 3.16 -14.42
C GLU A 182 -4.68 2.10 -13.58
N GLN A 183 -4.36 1.99 -12.30
CA GLN A 183 -5.04 1.06 -11.41
C GLN A 183 -6.47 1.51 -11.07
N HIS A 184 -6.67 2.78 -10.74
CA HIS A 184 -7.98 3.32 -10.31
C HIS A 184 -8.91 3.73 -11.46
N ASN A 185 -8.36 3.95 -12.66
CA ASN A 185 -9.14 4.49 -13.76
C ASN A 185 -8.50 4.07 -15.09
N ALA A 186 -9.33 3.65 -16.02
CA ALA A 186 -8.92 3.57 -17.44
C ALA A 186 -8.84 4.97 -18.08
N GLY A 187 -9.23 6.02 -17.35
CA GLY A 187 -9.46 7.37 -17.82
C GLY A 187 -8.32 8.35 -17.60
N LYS A 188 -8.68 9.59 -17.67
CA LYS A 188 -7.81 10.75 -17.68
C LYS A 188 -8.34 11.77 -16.69
N PRO A 189 -7.47 12.60 -16.05
CA PRO A 189 -7.94 13.53 -15.05
C PRO A 189 -8.89 14.59 -15.65
N HIS A 190 -9.80 15.11 -14.84
CA HIS A 190 -10.66 16.22 -15.16
C HIS A 190 -10.36 17.44 -14.26
N VAL A 191 -10.97 18.59 -14.55
CA VAL A 191 -10.85 19.79 -13.72
C VAL A 191 -12.19 20.11 -13.06
N ALA A 192 -12.23 20.03 -11.74
CA ALA A 192 -13.37 20.48 -10.95
C ALA A 192 -13.46 22.02 -11.00
N GLN A 193 -14.32 22.54 -11.85
CA GLN A 193 -14.42 23.95 -12.22
C GLN A 193 -14.65 24.88 -11.01
N LYS A 194 -15.35 24.39 -9.98
CA LYS A 194 -15.61 25.12 -8.72
C LYS A 194 -14.30 25.56 -8.03
N TYR A 195 -13.26 24.73 -8.08
CA TYR A 195 -11.99 24.98 -7.39
C TYR A 195 -10.92 25.58 -8.30
N CYS A 196 -11.08 25.52 -9.62
CA CYS A 196 -10.09 26.03 -10.55
C CYS A 196 -10.04 27.57 -10.50
N ILE A 197 -8.83 28.12 -10.40
CA ILE A 197 -8.55 29.56 -10.41
C ILE A 197 -7.83 30.01 -11.69
N GLY A 198 -7.70 29.15 -12.70
CA GLY A 198 -7.06 29.47 -13.97
C GLY A 198 -5.56 29.76 -13.91
N CYS A 199 -4.85 29.36 -12.85
CA CYS A 199 -3.44 29.72 -12.62
C CYS A 199 -2.43 29.16 -13.64
N GLY A 200 -2.84 28.22 -14.47
CA GLY A 200 -2.04 27.64 -15.55
C GLY A 200 -0.94 26.67 -15.13
N GLN A 201 -0.81 26.31 -13.83
CA GLN A 201 0.25 25.39 -13.38
C GLN A 201 0.13 23.99 -14.04
N CYS A 202 -1.09 23.48 -14.19
CA CYS A 202 -1.35 22.23 -14.91
C CYS A 202 -0.87 22.27 -16.37
N ARG A 203 -1.04 23.40 -17.05
CA ARG A 203 -0.55 23.60 -18.43
C ARG A 203 0.97 23.65 -18.48
N LYS A 204 1.62 24.34 -17.55
CA LYS A 204 3.09 24.47 -17.51
C LYS A 204 3.80 23.14 -17.31
N ILE A 205 3.22 22.23 -16.51
CA ILE A 205 3.83 20.93 -16.21
C ILE A 205 3.56 19.88 -17.29
N CYS A 206 2.57 20.08 -18.15
CA CYS A 206 2.13 19.09 -19.11
C CYS A 206 3.04 19.09 -20.35
N ALA A 207 3.74 17.98 -20.58
CA ALA A 207 4.57 17.78 -21.78
C ALA A 207 3.75 17.62 -23.08
N HIS A 208 2.45 17.30 -22.96
CA HIS A 208 1.56 17.01 -24.09
C HIS A 208 0.59 18.16 -24.41
N GLY A 209 0.65 19.25 -23.66
CA GLY A 209 -0.24 20.40 -23.90
C GLY A 209 -1.73 20.13 -23.67
N ALA A 210 -2.07 19.05 -22.94
CA ALA A 210 -3.45 18.64 -22.71
C ALA A 210 -4.29 19.63 -21.89
N PRO A 211 -3.75 20.29 -20.81
CA PRO A 211 -4.53 21.32 -20.11
C PRO A 211 -4.61 22.62 -20.91
N ILE A 212 -5.81 23.06 -21.21
CA ILE A 212 -6.14 24.28 -21.92
C ILE A 212 -6.77 25.26 -20.93
N ILE A 213 -6.41 26.54 -21.01
CA ILE A 213 -7.00 27.59 -20.16
C ILE A 213 -7.90 28.49 -21.04
N GLU A 214 -9.19 28.48 -20.73
CA GLU A 214 -10.21 29.29 -21.41
C GLU A 214 -11.14 29.92 -20.38
N ASN A 215 -11.51 31.17 -20.60
CA ASN A 215 -12.40 31.92 -19.70
C ASN A 215 -11.96 31.90 -18.22
N GLY A 216 -10.64 31.91 -17.97
CA GLY A 216 -10.08 31.89 -16.61
C GLY A 216 -10.18 30.53 -15.89
N LYS A 217 -10.48 29.47 -16.61
CA LYS A 217 -10.60 28.10 -16.09
C LYS A 217 -9.79 27.10 -16.94
N ALA A 218 -9.32 26.04 -16.32
CA ALA A 218 -8.66 24.96 -17.04
C ALA A 218 -9.67 23.88 -17.45
N HIS A 219 -9.44 23.23 -18.57
CA HIS A 219 -10.01 21.94 -18.93
C HIS A 219 -8.91 21.04 -19.51
N ILE A 220 -9.11 19.73 -19.56
CA ILE A 220 -8.12 18.78 -20.06
C ILE A 220 -8.61 18.20 -21.37
N ASP A 221 -7.86 18.44 -22.43
CA ASP A 221 -8.05 17.80 -23.73
C ASP A 221 -7.64 16.31 -23.60
N HIS A 222 -8.63 15.44 -23.56
CA HIS A 222 -8.42 14.03 -23.35
C HIS A 222 -7.76 13.32 -24.55
N ASP A 223 -7.81 13.90 -25.76
CA ASP A 223 -7.11 13.34 -26.92
C ASP A 223 -5.59 13.51 -26.83
N LYS A 224 -5.15 14.57 -26.14
CA LYS A 224 -3.72 14.82 -25.88
C LYS A 224 -3.24 14.24 -24.55
N CYS A 225 -4.15 13.93 -23.63
CA CYS A 225 -3.80 13.46 -22.29
C CYS A 225 -3.34 12.00 -22.31
N VAL A 226 -2.17 11.73 -21.73
CA VAL A 226 -1.60 10.38 -21.59
C VAL A 226 -1.79 9.80 -20.17
N GLY A 227 -2.59 10.42 -19.29
CA GLY A 227 -2.89 9.89 -17.97
C GLY A 227 -1.74 9.93 -16.95
N CYS A 228 -0.67 10.70 -17.17
CA CYS A 228 0.50 10.71 -16.26
C CYS A 228 0.27 11.39 -14.89
N GLY A 229 -0.85 12.07 -14.67
CA GLY A 229 -1.24 12.67 -13.39
C GLY A 229 -0.38 13.84 -12.87
N ARG A 230 0.65 14.31 -13.61
CA ARG A 230 1.53 15.42 -13.15
C ARG A 230 0.79 16.70 -12.82
N CYS A 231 -0.30 16.98 -13.54
CA CYS A 231 -1.14 18.18 -13.32
C CYS A 231 -1.87 18.13 -11.96
N ILE A 232 -2.14 16.95 -11.41
CA ILE A 232 -2.71 16.76 -10.07
C ILE A 232 -1.70 17.23 -9.02
N ALA A 233 -0.43 16.81 -9.14
CA ALA A 233 0.63 17.12 -8.19
C ALA A 233 0.89 18.61 -7.99
N VAL A 234 0.67 19.42 -9.03
CA VAL A 234 1.02 20.84 -9.03
C VAL A 234 -0.18 21.78 -8.88
N CYS A 235 -1.39 21.23 -8.75
CA CYS A 235 -2.58 22.06 -8.62
C CYS A 235 -2.67 22.64 -7.19
N PRO A 236 -2.52 23.98 -7.00
CA PRO A 236 -2.52 24.58 -5.66
C PRO A 236 -3.92 24.65 -5.02
N LYS A 237 -4.97 24.36 -5.80
CA LYS A 237 -6.38 24.37 -5.36
C LYS A 237 -7.02 22.98 -5.48
N ASP A 238 -6.23 21.96 -5.74
CA ASP A 238 -6.70 20.58 -5.88
C ASP A 238 -7.91 20.44 -6.81
N ALA A 239 -7.92 21.30 -7.85
CA ALA A 239 -8.99 21.31 -8.83
C ALA A 239 -8.84 20.23 -9.90
N VAL A 240 -7.63 19.72 -10.11
CA VAL A 240 -7.38 18.60 -11.04
C VAL A 240 -7.58 17.30 -10.29
N ARG A 241 -8.52 16.48 -10.73
CA ARG A 241 -8.99 15.27 -10.05
C ARG A 241 -9.15 14.13 -11.03
N ILE A 242 -9.37 12.92 -10.50
CA ILE A 242 -9.77 11.75 -11.27
C ILE A 242 -11.19 11.34 -10.88
N ASP A 243 -11.81 10.57 -11.74
CA ASP A 243 -13.00 9.79 -11.41
C ASP A 243 -12.53 8.43 -10.89
N TRP A 244 -13.13 7.96 -9.82
CA TRP A 244 -12.84 6.66 -9.22
C TRP A 244 -13.87 5.67 -9.77
N ASP A 245 -13.74 5.32 -11.07
CA ASP A 245 -14.77 4.62 -11.85
C ASP A 245 -14.37 3.20 -12.27
N GLU A 246 -13.19 2.73 -11.83
CA GLU A 246 -12.78 1.36 -12.07
C GLU A 246 -13.62 0.38 -11.23
N SER A 247 -14.02 -0.74 -11.81
CA SER A 247 -14.69 -1.78 -11.03
C SER A 247 -13.77 -2.35 -9.95
N THR A 248 -14.33 -2.71 -8.79
CA THR A 248 -13.54 -3.24 -7.67
C THR A 248 -12.78 -4.51 -8.06
N THR A 249 -13.35 -5.33 -8.93
CA THR A 249 -12.69 -6.54 -9.44
C THR A 249 -11.47 -6.19 -10.31
N ASN A 250 -11.62 -5.28 -11.27
CA ASN A 250 -10.50 -4.88 -12.13
C ASN A 250 -9.41 -4.16 -11.35
N LEU A 251 -9.80 -3.28 -10.40
CA LEU A 251 -8.85 -2.62 -9.49
C LEU A 251 -8.01 -3.67 -8.75
N ASN A 252 -8.66 -4.67 -8.17
CA ASN A 252 -8.00 -5.72 -7.42
C ASN A 252 -7.09 -6.60 -8.30
N CYS A 253 -7.50 -6.93 -9.52
CA CYS A 253 -6.65 -7.63 -10.48
C CYS A 253 -5.42 -6.78 -10.87
N LYS A 254 -5.60 -5.49 -11.16
CA LYS A 254 -4.49 -4.58 -11.44
C LYS A 254 -3.53 -4.44 -10.26
N ILE A 255 -4.03 -4.40 -9.01
CA ILE A 255 -3.19 -4.41 -7.81
C ILE A 255 -2.31 -5.66 -7.77
N ALA A 256 -2.85 -6.84 -8.06
CA ALA A 256 -2.07 -8.08 -8.13
C ALA A 256 -1.00 -7.99 -9.23
N GLU A 257 -1.33 -7.50 -10.42
CA GLU A 257 -0.39 -7.35 -11.52
C GLU A 257 0.74 -6.36 -11.23
N TYR A 258 0.42 -5.24 -10.58
CA TYR A 258 1.43 -4.30 -10.09
C TYR A 258 2.32 -4.91 -8.99
N THR A 259 1.74 -5.74 -8.11
CA THR A 259 2.52 -6.49 -7.12
C THR A 259 3.52 -7.41 -7.83
N LYS A 260 3.08 -8.17 -8.84
CA LYS A 260 3.96 -9.04 -9.63
C LYS A 260 5.15 -8.26 -10.22
N ALA A 261 4.90 -7.11 -10.82
CA ALA A 261 5.95 -6.25 -11.36
C ALA A 261 7.00 -5.83 -10.33
N VAL A 262 6.59 -5.66 -9.06
CA VAL A 262 7.51 -5.28 -7.98
C VAL A 262 8.31 -6.46 -7.46
N VAL A 263 7.71 -7.64 -7.32
CA VAL A 263 8.33 -8.77 -6.60
C VAL A 263 9.07 -9.76 -7.51
N ASP A 264 8.68 -9.87 -8.78
CA ASP A 264 9.29 -10.83 -9.69
C ASP A 264 10.80 -10.56 -9.89
N GLY A 265 11.59 -11.63 -9.85
CA GLY A 265 13.00 -11.61 -10.22
C GLY A 265 13.96 -11.02 -9.18
N ARG A 266 13.50 -10.69 -7.96
CA ARG A 266 14.38 -10.21 -6.89
C ARG A 266 14.01 -10.80 -5.52
N PRO A 267 14.95 -10.84 -4.55
CA PRO A 267 14.65 -11.26 -3.20
C PRO A 267 13.61 -10.35 -2.55
N CYS A 268 12.52 -10.96 -2.04
CA CYS A 268 11.44 -10.25 -1.36
C CYS A 268 11.08 -10.95 -0.06
N PHE A 269 10.57 -10.20 0.92
CA PHE A 269 10.00 -10.74 2.14
C PHE A 269 8.83 -9.88 2.62
N HIS A 270 7.82 -10.51 3.20
CA HIS A 270 6.56 -9.84 3.51
C HIS A 270 6.18 -10.03 4.98
N ILE A 271 5.84 -8.91 5.63
CA ILE A 271 5.41 -8.85 7.03
C ILE A 271 4.08 -8.11 7.08
N SER A 272 3.08 -8.69 7.73
CA SER A 272 1.78 -8.07 7.98
C SER A 272 1.50 -8.02 9.48
N LEU A 273 1.15 -6.83 9.97
CA LEU A 273 0.73 -6.62 11.35
C LEU A 273 -0.79 -6.44 11.37
N VAL A 274 -1.48 -7.40 11.98
CA VAL A 274 -2.93 -7.41 12.15
C VAL A 274 -3.23 -6.83 13.53
N ILE A 275 -3.08 -5.51 13.62
CA ILE A 275 -3.26 -4.69 14.81
C ILE A 275 -4.02 -3.42 14.43
N ASP A 276 -4.78 -2.85 15.35
CA ASP A 276 -5.55 -1.62 15.13
C ASP A 276 -6.34 -1.66 13.80
N VAL A 277 -6.95 -2.82 13.50
CA VAL A 277 -7.63 -3.11 12.23
C VAL A 277 -8.81 -2.16 12.02
N SER A 278 -8.54 -1.00 11.40
CA SER A 278 -9.56 0.00 11.09
C SER A 278 -10.47 -0.46 9.95
N PRO A 279 -11.73 0.03 9.87
CA PRO A 279 -12.64 -0.33 8.78
C PRO A 279 -12.18 0.22 7.42
N ASN A 280 -11.44 1.34 7.42
CA ASN A 280 -11.00 2.03 6.21
C ASN A 280 -9.47 2.11 6.12
N CYS A 281 -8.99 2.59 4.98
CA CYS A 281 -7.56 2.70 4.66
C CYS A 281 -6.87 3.80 5.50
N ASP A 282 -5.58 3.58 5.84
CA ASP A 282 -4.70 4.61 6.43
C ASP A 282 -4.50 5.85 5.53
N CYS A 283 -5.03 5.82 4.31
CA CYS A 283 -5.05 6.94 3.39
C CYS A 283 -6.17 7.96 3.71
N ARG A 284 -7.01 7.68 4.69
CA ARG A 284 -8.04 8.58 5.21
C ARG A 284 -7.52 9.27 6.48
N PRO A 285 -7.69 10.60 6.62
CA PRO A 285 -7.33 11.30 7.86
C PRO A 285 -8.18 10.85 9.04
N GLU A 286 -9.45 10.54 8.78
CA GLU A 286 -10.35 9.95 9.76
C GLU A 286 -10.17 8.43 9.81
N ASN A 287 -9.53 7.91 10.85
CA ASN A 287 -9.65 6.51 11.20
C ASN A 287 -10.79 6.33 12.20
N ASP A 288 -11.44 5.19 12.11
CA ASP A 288 -12.42 4.75 13.11
C ASP A 288 -11.77 3.75 14.08
N MET A 289 -12.50 3.37 15.12
CA MET A 289 -12.03 2.33 16.04
C MET A 289 -11.78 1.01 15.30
N ALA A 290 -10.88 0.19 15.85
CA ALA A 290 -10.64 -1.14 15.33
C ALA A 290 -11.91 -2.00 15.29
N ILE A 291 -12.06 -2.79 14.24
CA ILE A 291 -13.26 -3.65 14.06
C ILE A 291 -13.17 -4.96 14.85
N VAL A 292 -11.95 -5.42 15.14
CA VAL A 292 -11.65 -6.65 15.91
C VAL A 292 -10.51 -6.39 16.89
N PRO A 293 -10.34 -7.24 17.92
CA PRO A 293 -9.14 -7.21 18.77
C PRO A 293 -7.87 -7.36 17.95
N ASN A 294 -6.76 -6.81 18.46
CA ASN A 294 -5.45 -7.03 17.86
C ASN A 294 -5.12 -8.53 17.81
N VAL A 295 -4.70 -9.03 16.65
CA VAL A 295 -4.50 -10.46 16.38
C VAL A 295 -3.02 -10.86 16.54
N GLY A 296 -2.13 -10.20 15.78
CA GLY A 296 -0.73 -10.58 15.81
C GLY A 296 0.09 -10.12 14.60
N MET A 297 1.24 -10.75 14.47
CA MET A 297 2.22 -10.50 13.42
C MET A 297 2.34 -11.72 12.54
N PHE A 298 2.34 -11.53 11.23
CA PHE A 298 2.46 -12.58 10.22
C PHE A 298 3.64 -12.30 9.31
N ALA A 299 4.31 -13.35 8.83
CA ALA A 299 5.42 -13.23 7.89
C ALA A 299 5.47 -14.39 6.91
N SER A 300 5.79 -14.10 5.64
CA SER A 300 5.93 -15.11 4.58
C SER A 300 6.78 -14.57 3.43
N PHE A 301 7.32 -15.47 2.62
CA PHE A 301 7.84 -15.14 1.27
C PHE A 301 6.74 -15.04 0.22
N ASP A 302 5.54 -15.54 0.51
CA ASP A 302 4.38 -15.53 -0.39
C ASP A 302 3.39 -14.47 0.06
N PRO A 303 3.20 -13.38 -0.71
CA PRO A 303 2.31 -12.29 -0.33
C PRO A 303 0.82 -12.66 -0.46
N VAL A 304 0.46 -13.63 -1.32
CA VAL A 304 -0.92 -14.11 -1.49
C VAL A 304 -1.34 -14.95 -0.29
N ALA A 305 -0.51 -15.93 0.08
CA ALA A 305 -0.70 -16.75 1.26
C ALA A 305 -0.75 -15.91 2.54
N LEU A 306 0.11 -14.88 2.63
CA LEU A 306 0.16 -13.96 3.76
C LEU A 306 -1.16 -13.21 3.92
N ASP A 307 -1.69 -12.62 2.83
CA ASP A 307 -2.95 -11.89 2.87
C ASP A 307 -4.13 -12.82 3.18
N MET A 308 -4.15 -14.04 2.61
CA MET A 308 -5.20 -15.01 2.93
C MET A 308 -5.20 -15.39 4.42
N ALA A 309 -4.02 -15.67 4.99
CA ALA A 309 -3.89 -15.98 6.41
C ALA A 309 -4.34 -14.81 7.31
N CYS A 310 -4.05 -13.57 6.92
CA CYS A 310 -4.48 -12.37 7.66
C CYS A 310 -6.00 -12.19 7.58
N VAL A 311 -6.63 -12.39 6.42
CA VAL A 311 -8.11 -12.34 6.25
C VAL A 311 -8.77 -13.37 7.17
N ASP A 312 -8.32 -14.61 7.11
CA ASP A 312 -8.86 -15.69 7.94
C ASP A 312 -8.72 -15.39 9.43
N ALA A 313 -7.55 -14.85 9.82
CA ALA A 313 -7.28 -14.49 11.21
C ALA A 313 -8.19 -13.36 11.71
N VAL A 314 -8.50 -12.36 10.88
CA VAL A 314 -9.46 -11.28 11.21
C VAL A 314 -10.88 -11.85 11.26
N ASN A 315 -11.29 -12.63 10.27
CA ASN A 315 -12.62 -13.20 10.21
C ASN A 315 -12.92 -14.22 11.35
N ALA A 316 -11.87 -14.80 11.94
CA ALA A 316 -12.00 -15.66 13.11
C ALA A 316 -12.23 -14.88 14.43
N GLN A 317 -12.06 -13.54 14.43
CA GLN A 317 -12.29 -12.72 15.63
C GLN A 317 -13.75 -12.32 15.77
N THR A 318 -14.20 -12.18 17.02
CA THR A 318 -15.47 -11.52 17.33
C THR A 318 -15.29 -9.99 17.13
N PRO A 319 -16.20 -9.32 16.42
CA PRO A 319 -16.16 -7.86 16.29
C PRO A 319 -16.15 -7.14 17.65
N LEU A 320 -15.44 -6.04 17.72
CA LEU A 320 -15.46 -5.17 18.89
C LEU A 320 -16.83 -4.49 18.99
N ARG A 321 -17.41 -4.51 20.19
CA ARG A 321 -18.72 -3.90 20.45
C ARG A 321 -18.66 -2.39 20.15
N GLY A 322 -19.62 -1.92 19.38
CA GLY A 322 -19.73 -0.53 18.95
C GLY A 322 -18.85 -0.17 17.77
N SER A 323 -18.07 -1.11 17.20
CA SER A 323 -17.31 -0.89 15.97
C SER A 323 -18.20 -0.94 14.72
N ALA A 324 -17.67 -0.50 13.59
CA ALA A 324 -18.36 -0.59 12.31
C ALA A 324 -18.72 -2.04 11.89
N ALA A 325 -18.07 -3.05 12.47
CA ALA A 325 -18.38 -4.46 12.25
C ALA A 325 -19.41 -5.04 13.25
N ASP A 326 -19.80 -4.28 14.28
CA ASP A 326 -20.75 -4.71 15.33
C ASP A 326 -22.23 -4.40 14.97
N ASP A 327 -22.55 -4.22 13.71
CA ASP A 327 -23.91 -3.87 13.30
C ASP A 327 -24.89 -5.01 13.60
N GLU A 328 -25.81 -4.77 14.57
CA GLU A 328 -26.89 -5.69 14.94
C GLU A 328 -27.83 -6.01 13.74
N HIS A 329 -27.82 -5.18 12.71
CA HIS A 329 -28.60 -5.36 11.49
C HIS A 329 -27.84 -6.06 10.36
N ALA A 330 -26.54 -6.34 10.54
CA ALA A 330 -25.78 -7.12 9.58
C ALA A 330 -26.36 -8.54 9.51
N LYS A 331 -26.69 -8.97 8.29
CA LYS A 331 -27.26 -10.31 8.02
C LYS A 331 -26.45 -11.37 8.77
N ALA A 332 -27.08 -12.03 9.72
CA ALA A 332 -26.52 -12.93 10.73
C ALA A 332 -25.71 -14.14 10.21
N HIS A 333 -25.38 -14.20 8.93
CA HIS A 333 -24.76 -15.34 8.26
C HIS A 333 -23.52 -15.03 7.45
N VAL A 334 -23.02 -13.78 7.45
CA VAL A 334 -21.78 -13.43 6.73
C VAL A 334 -20.63 -13.42 7.73
N HIS A 335 -19.84 -14.49 7.76
CA HIS A 335 -18.61 -14.62 8.56
C HIS A 335 -17.43 -13.83 7.99
N ASP A 336 -17.65 -12.95 7.04
CA ASP A 336 -16.64 -12.16 6.36
C ASP A 336 -16.79 -10.67 6.75
N HIS A 337 -15.95 -10.22 7.67
CA HIS A 337 -16.02 -8.85 8.18
C HIS A 337 -15.77 -7.81 7.07
N PHE A 338 -14.89 -8.09 6.13
CA PHE A 338 -14.57 -7.15 5.05
C PHE A 338 -15.70 -7.05 4.03
N GLN A 339 -16.35 -8.16 3.69
CA GLN A 339 -17.52 -8.15 2.81
C GLN A 339 -18.72 -7.49 3.46
N ARG A 340 -18.83 -7.55 4.79
CA ARG A 340 -19.88 -6.83 5.54
C ARG A 340 -19.66 -5.34 5.55
N LEU A 341 -18.41 -4.90 5.79
CA LEU A 341 -18.04 -3.49 5.83
C LEU A 341 -18.16 -2.83 4.45
N HIS A 342 -17.74 -3.55 3.41
CA HIS A 342 -17.64 -3.05 2.04
C HIS A 342 -18.33 -4.02 1.07
N PRO A 343 -19.68 -4.09 1.09
CA PRO A 343 -20.45 -5.12 0.36
C PRO A 343 -20.30 -5.03 -1.16
N ASP A 344 -19.97 -3.85 -1.68
CA ASP A 344 -19.81 -3.61 -3.12
C ASP A 344 -18.40 -3.96 -3.63
N THR A 345 -17.51 -4.45 -2.74
CA THR A 345 -16.15 -4.84 -3.10
C THR A 345 -16.02 -6.34 -3.40
N ASN A 346 -14.98 -6.70 -4.13
CA ASN A 346 -14.62 -8.09 -4.41
C ASN A 346 -13.15 -8.34 -4.04
N TRP A 347 -12.84 -8.40 -2.74
CA TRP A 347 -11.46 -8.57 -2.29
C TRP A 347 -10.83 -9.91 -2.74
N ARG A 348 -11.64 -10.95 -2.94
CA ARG A 348 -11.16 -12.27 -3.39
C ARG A 348 -10.48 -12.22 -4.74
N SER A 349 -10.96 -11.34 -5.63
CA SER A 349 -10.39 -11.20 -6.97
C SER A 349 -8.90 -10.83 -6.97
N CYS A 350 -8.41 -10.09 -5.97
CA CYS A 350 -6.98 -9.79 -5.85
C CYS A 350 -6.14 -11.05 -5.60
N LEU A 351 -6.59 -11.90 -4.66
CA LEU A 351 -5.89 -13.14 -4.29
C LEU A 351 -5.99 -14.20 -5.40
N GLU A 352 -7.17 -14.36 -5.97
CA GLU A 352 -7.43 -15.30 -7.07
C GLU A 352 -6.61 -14.95 -8.30
N HIS A 353 -6.57 -13.68 -8.65
CA HIS A 353 -5.78 -13.21 -9.78
C HIS A 353 -4.27 -13.33 -9.48
N GLY A 354 -3.84 -12.99 -8.26
CA GLY A 354 -2.46 -13.15 -7.82
C GLY A 354 -1.97 -14.59 -7.93
N GLU A 355 -2.80 -15.55 -7.52
CA GLU A 355 -2.51 -16.99 -7.69
C GLU A 355 -2.47 -17.38 -9.17
N LYS A 356 -3.45 -16.94 -9.97
CA LYS A 356 -3.54 -17.21 -11.40
C LYS A 356 -2.31 -16.74 -12.19
N ILE A 357 -1.77 -15.58 -11.87
CA ILE A 357 -0.58 -15.02 -12.53
C ILE A 357 0.75 -15.46 -11.89
N GLY A 358 0.70 -16.32 -10.87
CA GLY A 358 1.87 -16.97 -10.30
C GLY A 358 2.69 -16.11 -9.33
N ILE A 359 2.06 -15.19 -8.58
CA ILE A 359 2.72 -14.45 -7.50
C ILE A 359 2.90 -15.34 -6.26
N GLY A 360 1.92 -16.19 -5.98
CA GLY A 360 1.86 -17.06 -4.80
C GLY A 360 0.67 -18.00 -4.87
N THR A 361 0.24 -18.53 -3.72
CA THR A 361 -0.92 -19.40 -3.60
C THR A 361 -1.80 -19.01 -2.41
N ARG A 362 -3.11 -19.22 -2.51
CA ARG A 362 -4.06 -19.02 -1.41
C ARG A 362 -4.00 -20.13 -0.37
N ASP A 363 -3.43 -21.28 -0.73
CA ASP A 363 -3.21 -22.38 0.20
C ASP A 363 -2.01 -22.10 1.09
N TYR A 364 -2.21 -22.11 2.41
CA TYR A 364 -1.12 -21.85 3.36
C TYR A 364 -1.10 -22.84 4.53
N GLU A 365 0.10 -23.04 5.08
CA GLU A 365 0.34 -23.70 6.37
C GLU A 365 0.69 -22.64 7.41
N LEU A 366 -0.16 -22.48 8.44
CA LEU A 366 0.09 -21.52 9.52
C LEU A 366 1.01 -22.13 10.59
N ILE A 367 2.22 -21.58 10.73
CA ILE A 367 3.24 -21.98 11.70
C ILE A 367 3.24 -20.97 12.86
N LYS A 368 2.72 -21.38 14.01
CA LYS A 368 2.74 -20.55 15.24
C LYS A 368 4.10 -20.67 15.92
N ILE A 369 4.66 -19.53 16.34
CA ILE A 369 5.98 -19.44 17.00
C ILE A 369 5.92 -18.68 18.31
#